data_e5b604525f6f9ec33045569aaef3de04
#
_entry.id   e5b604525f6f9ec33045569aaef3de04
#
_cell.length_a   1.000
_cell.length_b   1.000
_cell.length_c   1.000
_cell.angle_alpha   90.00
_cell.angle_beta   90.00
_cell.angle_gamma   90.00
#
_symmetry.space_group_name_H-M   'P 1'
#
loop_
_entity.id
_entity.type
_entity.pdbx_description
1 polymer ?
#
loop_
_entity_poly.entity_id
_entity_poly.type
_entity_poly.pdbx_seq_one_letter_code
_entity_poly.pdbx_strand_id
1 'polypeptide(L)'
;MIVCLSGVPKSMVKSLESECGYTVYVPQRKIFPDGEQYLRIEFRGASNSVVVTQSLYPEQDRKIVELYLALEALQGLNVRVDTVVLPYAAYTRQDKRFLFGEPISTKALYNALKIFGVTRIVTVDVHSSRPFNDMGYIHIDLLPHSYMISRSNMEIDMVLAPDKGAFHRALDVAKQLGVEYDYLDKYRDRITGEITIDAKALDVAGRDIAIVDDIISTGKTLAKATEALYRAGASNVYAVVSHAFISRETIDILSKAGLKSLVIANTIELSIDLPSWIKVIDITPIICRALKSG
;
A
#
# COMPACT_ATOMS: atom_id res chain seq x y z
N MET A 1 19.25 2.19 -12.81
CA MET A 1 19.01 0.76 -12.52
C MET A 1 18.22 0.66 -11.23
N ILE A 2 17.35 -0.35 -11.12
CA ILE A 2 16.60 -0.67 -9.89
C ILE A 2 16.96 -2.07 -9.43
N VAL A 3 17.28 -2.23 -8.14
CA VAL A 3 17.47 -3.52 -7.48
C VAL A 3 16.13 -3.92 -6.87
N CYS A 4 15.51 -4.98 -7.40
CA CYS A 4 14.23 -5.51 -6.93
C CYS A 4 14.46 -6.66 -5.95
N LEU A 5 14.08 -6.46 -4.70
CA LEU A 5 14.13 -7.48 -3.65
C LEU A 5 12.85 -8.34 -3.63
N SER A 6 12.78 -9.27 -2.69
CA SER A 6 11.61 -10.14 -2.59
C SER A 6 10.34 -9.36 -2.23
N GLY A 7 9.19 -9.90 -2.61
CA GLY A 7 7.88 -9.30 -2.35
C GLY A 7 7.43 -8.26 -3.36
N VAL A 8 8.32 -7.72 -4.20
CA VAL A 8 7.89 -6.87 -5.32
C VAL A 8 7.09 -7.73 -6.29
N PRO A 9 5.85 -7.36 -6.62
CA PRO A 9 5.01 -8.14 -7.54
C PRO A 9 5.65 -8.30 -8.92
N LYS A 10 5.48 -9.47 -9.53
CA LYS A 10 6.03 -9.78 -10.85
C LYS A 10 5.53 -8.82 -11.93
N SER A 11 4.26 -8.40 -11.83
CA SER A 11 3.69 -7.37 -12.72
C SER A 11 4.44 -6.05 -12.61
N MET A 12 4.76 -5.61 -11.38
CA MET A 12 5.52 -4.39 -11.13
C MET A 12 6.94 -4.48 -11.67
N VAL A 13 7.64 -5.61 -11.44
CA VAL A 13 8.99 -5.85 -11.99
C VAL A 13 8.99 -5.71 -13.51
N LYS A 14 8.02 -6.35 -14.18
CA LYS A 14 7.86 -6.26 -15.64
C LYS A 14 7.61 -4.82 -16.11
N SER A 15 6.73 -4.09 -15.45
CA SER A 15 6.40 -2.71 -15.82
C SER A 15 7.53 -1.73 -15.55
N LEU A 16 8.36 -1.95 -14.53
CA LEU A 16 9.59 -1.18 -14.32
C LEU A 16 10.52 -1.25 -15.52
N GLU A 17 10.63 -2.41 -16.17
CA GLU A 17 11.43 -2.60 -17.39
C GLU A 17 10.72 -2.05 -18.63
N SER A 18 9.52 -2.56 -18.92
CA SER A 18 8.85 -2.35 -20.22
C SER A 18 8.25 -0.93 -20.38
N GLU A 19 7.71 -0.35 -19.30
CA GLU A 19 7.02 0.93 -19.38
C GLU A 19 7.86 2.09 -18.86
N CYS A 20 8.72 1.83 -17.87
CA CYS A 20 9.51 2.87 -17.23
C CYS A 20 10.94 2.97 -17.74
N GLY A 21 11.41 1.96 -18.47
CA GLY A 21 12.75 1.91 -19.08
C GLY A 21 13.88 1.71 -18.07
N TYR A 22 13.61 1.14 -16.90
CA TYR A 22 14.64 0.82 -15.93
C TYR A 22 15.28 -0.55 -16.24
N THR A 23 16.60 -0.64 -16.11
CA THR A 23 17.25 -1.94 -15.97
C THR A 23 16.94 -2.48 -14.58
N VAL A 24 16.32 -3.65 -14.50
CA VAL A 24 16.00 -4.31 -13.24
C VAL A 24 17.03 -5.39 -12.93
N TYR A 25 17.52 -5.42 -11.70
CA TYR A 25 18.39 -6.46 -11.17
C TYR A 25 17.72 -7.13 -9.97
N VAL A 26 17.72 -8.47 -9.98
CA VAL A 26 17.18 -9.27 -8.88
C VAL A 26 18.33 -10.05 -8.24
N PRO A 27 18.65 -9.84 -6.94
CA PRO A 27 19.74 -10.54 -6.25
C PRO A 27 19.51 -12.03 -6.13
N GLN A 28 20.60 -12.80 -6.07
CA GLN A 28 20.56 -14.21 -5.67
C GLN A 28 20.23 -14.31 -4.19
N ARG A 29 19.36 -15.26 -3.85
CA ARG A 29 18.86 -15.45 -2.48
C ARG A 29 18.73 -16.93 -2.17
N LYS A 30 19.05 -17.29 -0.94
CA LYS A 30 18.73 -18.59 -0.35
C LYS A 30 18.45 -18.45 1.14
N ILE A 31 17.83 -19.46 1.71
CA ILE A 31 17.64 -19.58 3.15
C ILE A 31 18.50 -20.76 3.60
N PHE A 32 19.27 -20.55 4.66
CA PHE A 32 20.06 -21.60 5.28
C PHE A 32 19.13 -22.54 6.10
N PRO A 33 19.58 -23.78 6.42
CA PRO A 33 18.75 -24.74 7.16
C PRO A 33 18.28 -24.25 8.54
N ASP A 34 19.02 -23.36 9.16
CA ASP A 34 18.69 -22.70 10.44
C ASP A 34 17.71 -21.53 10.31
N GLY A 35 17.35 -21.15 9.06
CA GLY A 35 16.41 -20.09 8.74
C GLY A 35 17.04 -18.73 8.45
N GLU A 36 18.36 -18.58 8.55
CA GLU A 36 19.05 -17.35 8.17
C GLU A 36 19.01 -17.12 6.65
N GLN A 37 18.99 -15.84 6.26
CA GLN A 37 18.96 -15.45 4.86
C GLN A 37 20.37 -15.21 4.33
N TYR A 38 20.60 -15.64 3.09
CA TYR A 38 21.74 -15.29 2.28
C TYR A 38 21.28 -14.46 1.09
N LEU A 39 22.03 -13.39 0.82
CA LEU A 39 21.82 -12.53 -0.33
C LEU A 39 23.17 -12.26 -1.00
N ARG A 40 23.19 -12.27 -2.35
CA ARG A 40 24.37 -11.92 -3.14
C ARG A 40 23.99 -11.04 -4.32
N ILE A 41 24.75 -9.95 -4.47
CA ILE A 41 24.63 -9.01 -5.59
C ILE A 41 25.86 -9.17 -6.47
N GLU A 42 25.66 -9.51 -7.74
CA GLU A 42 26.72 -9.84 -8.72
C GLU A 42 26.59 -9.00 -10.00
N PHE A 43 26.21 -7.74 -9.92
CA PHE A 43 26.30 -6.95 -11.12
C PHE A 43 27.67 -6.26 -11.22
N ARG A 44 28.28 -6.42 -12.37
CA ARG A 44 29.48 -5.67 -12.76
C ARG A 44 29.02 -4.58 -13.72
N GLY A 45 28.72 -3.40 -13.24
CA GLY A 45 28.20 -2.33 -14.07
C GLY A 45 28.61 -0.95 -13.60
N ALA A 46 28.61 -0.01 -14.53
CA ALA A 46 29.04 1.37 -14.33
C ALA A 46 28.06 2.26 -13.55
N SER A 47 27.08 1.70 -12.86
CA SER A 47 26.13 2.52 -12.10
C SER A 47 26.67 2.78 -10.69
N ASN A 48 27.09 4.00 -10.44
CA ASN A 48 27.54 4.44 -9.11
C ASN A 48 26.37 4.64 -8.12
N SER A 49 25.12 4.58 -8.59
CA SER A 49 23.91 4.74 -7.77
C SER A 49 22.78 3.88 -8.31
N VAL A 50 21.99 3.30 -7.42
CA VAL A 50 20.81 2.50 -7.73
C VAL A 50 19.65 2.86 -6.81
N VAL A 51 18.43 2.58 -7.26
CA VAL A 51 17.22 2.57 -6.42
C VAL A 51 17.03 1.13 -5.94
N VAL A 52 16.67 0.96 -4.67
CA VAL A 52 16.25 -0.35 -4.13
C VAL A 52 14.75 -0.35 -3.95
N THR A 53 14.07 -1.40 -4.42
CA THR A 53 12.62 -1.56 -4.20
C THR A 53 12.32 -2.89 -3.53
N GLN A 54 11.41 -2.85 -2.54
CA GLN A 54 10.92 -4.03 -1.84
C GLN A 54 9.50 -3.82 -1.31
N SER A 55 8.63 -4.81 -1.51
CA SER A 55 7.34 -4.85 -0.85
C SER A 55 7.43 -5.75 0.39
N LEU A 56 7.15 -5.19 1.58
CA LEU A 56 7.42 -5.85 2.86
C LEU A 56 6.28 -6.80 3.29
N TYR A 57 5.78 -7.65 2.34
CA TYR A 57 4.77 -8.67 2.59
C TYR A 57 4.97 -9.86 1.62
N PRO A 58 4.67 -11.09 2.03
CA PRO A 58 4.50 -11.58 3.40
C PRO A 58 5.85 -11.69 4.13
N GLU A 59 5.86 -12.16 5.37
CA GLU A 59 7.07 -12.36 6.21
C GLU A 59 7.84 -11.03 6.41
N GLN A 60 7.15 -10.03 6.96
CA GLN A 60 7.62 -8.66 7.10
C GLN A 60 9.00 -8.54 7.73
N ASP A 61 9.25 -9.26 8.83
CA ASP A 61 10.52 -9.23 9.58
C ASP A 61 11.67 -9.72 8.71
N ARG A 62 11.45 -10.83 8.00
CA ARG A 62 12.42 -11.41 7.07
C ARG A 62 12.77 -10.43 5.93
N LYS A 63 11.77 -9.76 5.38
CA LYS A 63 11.98 -8.79 4.30
C LYS A 63 12.72 -7.54 4.76
N ILE A 64 12.49 -7.10 5.98
CA ILE A 64 13.26 -5.99 6.56
C ILE A 64 14.73 -6.37 6.71
N VAL A 65 15.01 -7.59 7.18
CA VAL A 65 16.38 -8.09 7.25
C VAL A 65 16.99 -8.22 5.85
N GLU A 66 16.26 -8.74 4.86
CA GLU A 66 16.71 -8.80 3.46
C GLU A 66 17.06 -7.41 2.91
N LEU A 67 16.25 -6.39 3.22
CA LEU A 67 16.52 -5.00 2.82
C LEU A 67 17.86 -4.50 3.39
N TYR A 68 18.12 -4.74 4.68
CA TYR A 68 19.38 -4.33 5.30
C TYR A 68 20.58 -5.07 4.72
N LEU A 69 20.47 -6.39 4.47
CA LEU A 69 21.52 -7.17 3.83
C LEU A 69 21.82 -6.67 2.41
N ALA A 70 20.79 -6.31 1.65
CA ALA A 70 20.96 -5.76 0.30
C ALA A 70 21.64 -4.39 0.31
N LEU A 71 21.27 -3.51 1.23
CA LEU A 71 21.87 -2.19 1.37
C LEU A 71 23.33 -2.27 1.81
N GLU A 72 23.65 -3.17 2.73
CA GLU A 72 25.04 -3.44 3.15
C GLU A 72 25.88 -3.99 1.99
N ALA A 73 25.37 -4.98 1.24
CA ALA A 73 26.06 -5.55 0.10
C ALA A 73 26.34 -4.50 -0.99
N LEU A 74 25.40 -3.59 -1.26
CA LEU A 74 25.58 -2.48 -2.19
C LEU A 74 26.64 -1.49 -1.70
N GLN A 75 26.61 -1.16 -0.42
CA GLN A 75 27.63 -0.31 0.22
C GLN A 75 29.02 -0.92 0.11
N GLY A 76 29.17 -2.24 0.36
CA GLY A 76 30.41 -2.98 0.20
C GLY A 76 30.93 -3.01 -1.25
N LEU A 77 30.03 -2.87 -2.23
CA LEU A 77 30.37 -2.72 -3.65
C LEU A 77 30.65 -1.27 -4.07
N ASN A 78 30.65 -0.31 -3.15
CA ASN A 78 30.74 1.14 -3.40
C ASN A 78 29.61 1.66 -4.32
N VAL A 79 28.42 1.06 -4.26
CA VAL A 79 27.24 1.49 -4.99
C VAL A 79 26.33 2.28 -4.04
N ARG A 80 26.06 3.53 -4.36
CA ARG A 80 25.22 4.40 -3.53
C ARG A 80 23.73 4.03 -3.69
N VAL A 81 23.03 4.02 -2.56
CA VAL A 81 21.55 3.91 -2.49
C VAL A 81 21.04 5.08 -1.71
N ASP A 82 20.59 6.13 -2.39
CA ASP A 82 19.94 7.27 -1.75
C ASP A 82 18.41 7.11 -1.67
N THR A 83 17.82 6.27 -2.51
CA THR A 83 16.37 6.10 -2.63
C THR A 83 15.95 4.65 -2.42
N VAL A 84 15.00 4.44 -1.51
CA VAL A 84 14.30 3.16 -1.31
C VAL A 84 12.82 3.33 -1.65
N VAL A 85 12.27 2.41 -2.45
CA VAL A 85 10.84 2.35 -2.80
C VAL A 85 10.20 1.18 -2.05
N LEU A 86 9.15 1.46 -1.32
CA LEU A 86 8.39 0.48 -0.55
C LEU A 86 6.93 0.47 -1.02
N PRO A 87 6.58 -0.31 -2.06
CA PRO A 87 5.18 -0.41 -2.51
C PRO A 87 4.23 -0.82 -1.38
N TYR A 88 4.67 -1.70 -0.49
CA TYR A 88 4.05 -1.92 0.81
C TYR A 88 5.09 -1.76 1.92
N ALA A 89 4.88 -0.76 2.79
CA ALA A 89 5.71 -0.50 3.96
C ALA A 89 5.09 -1.11 5.21
N ALA A 90 5.71 -2.15 5.75
CA ALA A 90 5.25 -2.80 6.99
C ALA A 90 5.55 -1.96 8.23
N TYR A 91 4.95 -2.30 9.39
CA TYR A 91 5.16 -1.65 10.71
C TYR A 91 4.81 -0.16 10.78
N THR A 92 4.02 0.36 9.85
CA THR A 92 3.63 1.77 9.80
C THR A 92 2.36 2.11 10.57
N ARG A 93 1.63 1.08 11.05
CA ARG A 93 0.42 1.26 11.87
C ARG A 93 0.70 1.73 13.29
N GLN A 94 1.89 1.42 13.83
CA GLN A 94 2.35 1.91 15.12
C GLN A 94 3.27 3.13 14.92
N ASP A 95 2.65 4.22 14.52
CA ASP A 95 3.26 5.51 14.16
C ASP A 95 3.49 6.44 15.36
N LYS A 96 2.90 6.11 16.50
CA LYS A 96 3.00 6.82 17.78
C LYS A 96 2.89 5.85 18.95
N ARG A 97 3.17 6.33 20.16
CA ARG A 97 2.89 5.60 21.40
C ARG A 97 1.44 5.82 21.80
N PHE A 98 0.65 4.77 21.81
CA PHE A 98 -0.74 4.80 22.30
C PHE A 98 -0.80 4.55 23.80
N LEU A 99 0.12 3.71 24.31
CA LEU A 99 0.28 3.39 25.72
C LEU A 99 1.74 3.59 26.16
N PHE A 100 1.92 3.77 27.46
CA PHE A 100 3.28 3.86 28.05
C PHE A 100 4.07 2.56 27.79
N GLY A 101 5.34 2.70 27.38
CA GLY A 101 6.21 1.56 27.10
C GLY A 101 6.14 1.00 25.65
N GLU A 102 5.18 1.43 24.83
CA GLU A 102 5.13 1.01 23.42
C GLU A 102 6.25 1.64 22.58
N PRO A 103 6.79 0.91 21.60
CA PRO A 103 7.69 1.49 20.60
C PRO A 103 6.91 2.33 19.58
N ILE A 104 7.63 3.17 18.84
CA ILE A 104 7.17 3.66 17.54
C ILE A 104 7.84 2.75 16.49
N SER A 105 7.15 1.71 16.06
CA SER A 105 7.74 0.65 15.22
C SER A 105 8.29 1.20 13.90
N THR A 106 7.58 2.16 13.28
CA THR A 106 8.05 2.86 12.09
C THR A 106 9.43 3.49 12.31
N LYS A 107 9.61 4.23 13.42
CA LYS A 107 10.92 4.86 13.72
C LYS A 107 12.00 3.83 14.03
N ALA A 108 11.67 2.79 14.80
CA ALA A 108 12.62 1.76 15.18
C ALA A 108 13.25 1.06 13.97
N LEU A 109 12.43 0.75 12.95
CA LEU A 109 12.88 -0.01 11.78
C LEU A 109 13.49 0.91 10.71
N TYR A 110 12.77 1.95 10.30
CA TYR A 110 13.21 2.74 9.14
C TYR A 110 14.35 3.71 9.45
N ASN A 111 14.59 4.09 10.72
CA ASN A 111 15.74 4.92 11.06
C ASN A 111 17.08 4.23 10.75
N ALA A 112 17.11 2.90 10.76
CA ALA A 112 18.31 2.12 10.42
C ALA A 112 18.74 2.29 8.94
N LEU A 113 17.84 2.64 8.02
CA LEU A 113 18.19 2.85 6.61
C LEU A 113 19.19 4.00 6.42
N LYS A 114 19.26 4.96 7.35
CA LYS A 114 20.22 6.07 7.33
C LYS A 114 21.68 5.61 7.45
N ILE A 115 21.91 4.48 8.13
CA ILE A 115 23.25 3.90 8.28
C ILE A 115 23.84 3.56 6.90
N PHE A 116 22.98 3.21 5.95
CA PHE A 116 23.34 2.86 4.58
C PHE A 116 23.28 4.04 3.60
N GLY A 117 23.10 5.28 4.11
CA GLY A 117 23.07 6.47 3.27
C GLY A 117 21.74 6.77 2.60
N VAL A 118 20.65 6.05 2.93
CA VAL A 118 19.31 6.34 2.40
C VAL A 118 18.80 7.68 2.92
N THR A 119 18.46 8.56 2.01
CA THR A 119 17.93 9.90 2.31
C THR A 119 16.50 10.11 1.83
N ARG A 120 16.06 9.30 0.85
CA ARG A 120 14.75 9.40 0.21
C ARG A 120 13.99 8.07 0.32
N ILE A 121 12.73 8.14 0.72
CA ILE A 121 11.83 6.99 0.79
C ILE A 121 10.57 7.31 -0.02
N VAL A 122 10.22 6.42 -0.93
CA VAL A 122 8.96 6.47 -1.68
C VAL A 122 8.08 5.34 -1.17
N THR A 123 6.90 5.67 -0.69
CA THR A 123 5.87 4.71 -0.24
C THR A 123 4.63 4.83 -1.09
N VAL A 124 3.76 3.85 -1.00
CA VAL A 124 2.41 3.91 -1.55
C VAL A 124 1.45 3.84 -0.38
N ASP A 125 0.68 4.89 -0.19
CA ASP A 125 -0.43 5.00 0.77
C ASP A 125 -0.08 4.45 2.16
N VAL A 126 1.02 4.94 2.71
CA VAL A 126 1.45 4.53 4.04
C VAL A 126 0.46 4.99 5.10
N HIS A 127 0.25 4.18 6.13
CA HIS A 127 -0.71 4.50 7.19
C HIS A 127 -0.50 5.88 7.82
N SER A 128 0.76 6.30 7.97
CA SER A 128 1.14 7.63 8.46
C SER A 128 2.49 8.05 7.91
N SER A 129 2.55 9.18 7.22
CA SER A 129 3.77 9.79 6.70
C SER A 129 4.60 10.50 7.78
N ARG A 130 3.97 10.86 8.91
CA ARG A 130 4.61 11.66 9.97
C ARG A 130 5.91 11.08 10.50
N PRO A 131 6.04 9.78 10.85
CA PRO A 131 7.31 9.24 11.37
C PRO A 131 8.47 9.38 10.37
N PHE A 132 8.23 9.25 9.06
CA PHE A 132 9.27 9.42 8.04
C PHE A 132 9.76 10.87 7.98
N ASN A 133 8.83 11.83 8.02
CA ASN A 133 9.15 13.25 8.06
C ASN A 133 9.92 13.62 9.34
N ASP A 134 9.46 13.13 10.51
CA ASP A 134 10.12 13.33 11.80
C ASP A 134 11.56 12.76 11.82
N MET A 135 11.82 11.69 11.06
CA MET A 135 13.16 11.16 10.88
C MET A 135 14.01 11.98 9.90
N GLY A 136 13.45 12.95 9.20
CA GLY A 136 14.15 13.81 8.24
C GLY A 136 14.46 13.15 6.91
N TYR A 137 13.64 12.19 6.47
CA TYR A 137 13.67 11.68 5.10
C TYR A 137 13.00 12.66 4.13
N ILE A 138 13.47 12.68 2.89
CA ILE A 138 12.68 13.15 1.75
C ILE A 138 11.65 12.04 1.50
N HIS A 139 10.45 12.22 2.05
CA HIS A 139 9.40 11.20 1.98
C HIS A 139 8.36 11.59 0.93
N ILE A 140 8.12 10.67 0.00
CA ILE A 140 7.07 10.78 -1.02
C ILE A 140 6.10 9.64 -0.79
N ASP A 141 4.89 9.98 -0.39
CA ASP A 141 3.80 9.01 -0.25
C ASP A 141 2.83 9.16 -1.42
N LEU A 142 2.64 8.08 -2.18
CA LEU A 142 1.83 8.07 -3.39
C LEU A 142 0.42 7.57 -3.05
N LEU A 143 -0.59 8.41 -3.22
CA LEU A 143 -1.99 8.01 -3.11
C LEU A 143 -2.50 7.53 -4.48
N PRO A 144 -2.73 6.23 -4.69
CA PRO A 144 -3.01 5.68 -6.03
C PRO A 144 -4.49 5.68 -6.41
N HIS A 145 -5.41 6.04 -5.50
CA HIS A 145 -6.84 5.78 -5.63
C HIS A 145 -7.48 6.42 -6.87
N SER A 146 -7.22 7.72 -7.12
CA SER A 146 -7.75 8.43 -8.31
C SER A 146 -7.25 7.80 -9.60
N TYR A 147 -5.96 7.43 -9.65
CA TYR A 147 -5.37 6.71 -10.78
C TYR A 147 -6.03 5.34 -10.98
N MET A 148 -6.28 4.61 -9.90
CA MET A 148 -6.92 3.28 -9.94
C MET A 148 -8.37 3.38 -10.41
N ILE A 149 -9.13 4.36 -9.93
CA ILE A 149 -10.51 4.61 -10.36
C ILE A 149 -10.54 4.91 -11.87
N SER A 150 -9.71 5.84 -12.35
CA SER A 150 -9.66 6.20 -13.77
C SER A 150 -9.27 5.04 -14.69
N ARG A 151 -8.55 4.03 -14.18
CA ARG A 151 -8.16 2.82 -14.95
C ARG A 151 -9.13 1.66 -14.81
N SER A 152 -10.08 1.73 -13.89
CA SER A 152 -11.02 0.64 -13.61
C SER A 152 -12.28 0.66 -14.45
N ASN A 153 -12.54 1.72 -15.23
CA ASN A 153 -13.81 2.01 -15.91
C ASN A 153 -15.00 2.06 -14.94
N MET A 154 -14.76 2.61 -13.75
CA MET A 154 -15.77 2.78 -12.71
C MET A 154 -16.29 4.21 -12.80
N GLU A 155 -17.60 4.36 -12.91
CA GLU A 155 -18.28 5.64 -12.75
C GLU A 155 -18.75 5.77 -11.31
N ILE A 156 -18.47 6.88 -10.66
CA ILE A 156 -18.82 7.14 -9.27
C ILE A 156 -19.32 8.57 -9.10
N ASP A 157 -20.31 8.75 -8.25
CA ASP A 157 -20.88 10.05 -7.91
C ASP A 157 -20.22 10.63 -6.66
N MET A 158 -19.79 9.76 -5.74
CA MET A 158 -19.23 10.15 -4.47
C MET A 158 -18.14 9.18 -4.00
N VAL A 159 -17.12 9.70 -3.32
CA VAL A 159 -16.10 8.91 -2.66
C VAL A 159 -16.17 9.05 -1.15
N LEU A 160 -16.10 7.94 -0.43
CA LEU A 160 -16.16 7.90 1.02
C LEU A 160 -14.93 7.26 1.63
N ALA A 161 -14.46 7.85 2.72
CA ALA A 161 -13.51 7.18 3.61
C ALA A 161 -14.27 6.30 4.62
N PRO A 162 -13.74 5.11 5.03
CA PRO A 162 -14.42 4.24 5.99
C PRO A 162 -14.43 4.80 7.42
N ASP A 163 -13.62 5.81 7.69
CA ASP A 163 -13.60 6.58 8.93
C ASP A 163 -12.85 7.92 8.74
N LYS A 164 -12.86 8.76 9.77
CA LYS A 164 -12.22 10.08 9.76
C LYS A 164 -10.69 10.01 9.56
N GLY A 165 -10.02 8.93 9.95
CA GLY A 165 -8.56 8.75 9.76
C GLY A 165 -8.18 8.64 8.29
N ALA A 166 -9.03 8.01 7.48
CA ALA A 166 -8.85 7.83 6.04
C ALA A 166 -9.36 9.01 5.19
N PHE A 167 -9.92 10.06 5.80
CA PHE A 167 -10.59 11.18 5.11
C PHE A 167 -9.69 11.87 4.05
N HIS A 168 -8.39 11.97 4.31
CA HIS A 168 -7.45 12.57 3.37
C HIS A 168 -7.41 11.84 2.01
N ARG A 169 -7.68 10.52 1.96
CA ARG A 169 -7.75 9.72 0.74
C ARG A 169 -8.97 10.08 -0.09
N ALA A 170 -10.13 10.18 0.55
CA ALA A 170 -11.35 10.62 -0.13
C ALA A 170 -11.23 12.06 -0.67
N LEU A 171 -10.64 12.95 0.11
CA LEU A 171 -10.36 14.33 -0.30
C LEU A 171 -9.42 14.39 -1.52
N ASP A 172 -8.38 13.55 -1.55
CA ASP A 172 -7.43 13.49 -2.67
C ASP A 172 -8.14 13.04 -3.96
N VAL A 173 -8.94 11.96 -3.88
CA VAL A 173 -9.74 11.46 -5.02
C VAL A 173 -10.71 12.53 -5.51
N ALA A 174 -11.44 13.16 -4.60
CA ALA A 174 -12.43 14.18 -4.94
C ALA A 174 -11.81 15.37 -5.69
N LYS A 175 -10.64 15.83 -5.23
CA LYS A 175 -9.90 16.91 -5.91
C LYS A 175 -9.44 16.55 -7.32
N GLN A 176 -9.07 15.28 -7.54
CA GLN A 176 -8.54 14.84 -8.83
C GLN A 176 -9.65 14.46 -9.82
N LEU A 177 -10.76 13.94 -9.36
CA LEU A 177 -11.86 13.44 -10.21
C LEU A 177 -13.08 14.37 -10.26
N GLY A 178 -13.16 15.37 -9.38
CA GLY A 178 -14.28 16.33 -9.34
C GLY A 178 -15.58 15.74 -8.80
N VAL A 179 -15.51 14.75 -7.91
CA VAL A 179 -16.66 14.07 -7.28
C VAL A 179 -16.86 14.54 -5.84
N GLU A 180 -18.05 14.33 -5.30
CA GLU A 180 -18.33 14.59 -3.89
C GLU A 180 -17.55 13.65 -2.96
N TYR A 181 -17.32 14.03 -1.72
CA TYR A 181 -16.58 13.24 -0.76
C TYR A 181 -17.06 13.46 0.68
N ASP A 182 -16.95 12.41 1.49
CA ASP A 182 -17.19 12.44 2.93
C ASP A 182 -16.53 11.23 3.60
N TYR A 183 -16.85 10.97 4.86
CA TYR A 183 -16.44 9.77 5.60
C TYR A 183 -17.62 9.15 6.34
N LEU A 184 -17.50 7.85 6.64
CA LEU A 184 -18.48 7.11 7.41
C LEU A 184 -18.22 7.28 8.91
N ASP A 185 -19.28 7.51 9.68
CA ASP A 185 -19.17 7.50 11.14
C ASP A 185 -19.06 6.06 11.65
N LYS A 186 -17.90 5.76 12.25
CA LYS A 186 -17.57 4.45 12.76
C LYS A 186 -17.55 4.45 14.28
N TYR A 187 -18.45 3.71 14.86
CA TYR A 187 -18.49 3.48 16.30
C TYR A 187 -17.96 2.09 16.61
N ARG A 188 -17.02 2.01 17.54
CA ARG A 188 -16.50 0.74 18.05
C ARG A 188 -16.91 0.59 19.50
N ASP A 189 -17.72 -0.42 19.80
CA ASP A 189 -17.98 -0.81 21.18
C ASP A 189 -16.67 -1.25 21.84
N ARG A 190 -16.32 -0.64 22.97
CA ARG A 190 -15.05 -0.90 23.66
C ARG A 190 -15.03 -2.19 24.43
N ILE A 191 -16.22 -2.78 24.72
CA ILE A 191 -16.39 -3.99 25.51
C ILE A 191 -16.46 -5.19 24.58
N THR A 192 -17.35 -5.15 23.58
CA THR A 192 -17.58 -6.25 22.64
C THR A 192 -16.62 -6.22 21.45
N GLY A 193 -16.00 -5.06 21.16
CA GLY A 193 -15.18 -4.85 19.97
C GLY A 193 -16.02 -4.71 18.69
N GLU A 194 -17.35 -4.72 18.79
CA GLU A 194 -18.26 -4.64 17.66
C GLU A 194 -18.15 -3.27 16.97
N ILE A 195 -18.13 -3.30 15.63
CA ILE A 195 -18.06 -2.09 14.80
C ILE A 195 -19.45 -1.84 14.22
N THR A 196 -20.00 -0.66 14.49
CA THR A 196 -21.21 -0.15 13.84
C THR A 196 -20.81 1.00 12.93
N ILE A 197 -21.40 1.04 11.73
CA ILE A 197 -21.17 2.08 10.74
C ILE A 197 -22.51 2.73 10.42
N ASP A 198 -22.58 4.05 10.51
CA ASP A 198 -23.78 4.82 10.21
C ASP A 198 -23.57 5.68 8.95
N ALA A 199 -24.45 5.50 7.98
CA ALA A 199 -24.47 6.27 6.73
C ALA A 199 -25.70 7.18 6.64
N LYS A 200 -26.54 7.25 7.68
CA LYS A 200 -27.86 7.93 7.63
C LYS A 200 -27.78 9.44 7.40
N ALA A 201 -26.65 10.06 7.74
CA ALA A 201 -26.46 11.50 7.54
C ALA A 201 -25.96 11.86 6.13
N LEU A 202 -25.64 10.86 5.30
CA LEU A 202 -25.07 11.06 3.97
C LEU A 202 -26.15 10.98 2.88
N ASP A 203 -26.08 11.88 1.92
CA ASP A 203 -26.95 11.85 0.73
C ASP A 203 -26.39 10.86 -0.30
N VAL A 204 -26.63 9.56 -0.07
CA VAL A 204 -26.13 8.45 -0.91
C VAL A 204 -27.23 7.77 -1.73
N ALA A 205 -28.50 8.18 -1.55
CA ALA A 205 -29.63 7.52 -2.21
C ALA A 205 -29.56 7.65 -3.74
N GLY A 206 -29.61 6.51 -4.42
CA GLY A 206 -29.53 6.40 -5.88
C GLY A 206 -28.14 6.67 -6.47
N ARG A 207 -27.10 6.85 -5.66
CA ARG A 207 -25.75 7.19 -6.10
C ARG A 207 -24.82 5.96 -6.17
N ASP A 208 -23.83 6.06 -7.01
CA ASP A 208 -22.70 5.13 -7.13
C ASP A 208 -21.55 5.59 -6.23
N ILE A 209 -21.23 4.80 -5.20
CA ILE A 209 -20.32 5.17 -4.13
C ILE A 209 -19.03 4.35 -4.18
N ALA A 210 -17.87 5.00 -4.12
CA ALA A 210 -16.58 4.34 -3.93
C ALA A 210 -16.06 4.55 -2.49
N ILE A 211 -15.77 3.47 -1.78
CA ILE A 211 -15.06 3.50 -0.49
C ILE A 211 -13.57 3.40 -0.77
N VAL A 212 -12.75 4.34 -0.24
CA VAL A 212 -11.30 4.35 -0.40
C VAL A 212 -10.58 4.12 0.92
N ASP A 213 -9.63 3.18 0.95
CA ASP A 213 -8.87 2.86 2.16
C ASP A 213 -7.42 2.45 1.83
N ASP A 214 -6.51 2.46 2.83
CA ASP A 214 -5.14 1.98 2.66
C ASP A 214 -5.10 0.45 2.60
N ILE A 215 -5.79 -0.23 3.49
CA ILE A 215 -5.61 -1.67 3.72
C ILE A 215 -6.94 -2.40 3.86
N ILE A 216 -7.08 -3.48 3.11
CA ILE A 216 -8.06 -4.52 3.41
C ILE A 216 -7.36 -5.77 3.94
N SER A 217 -7.85 -6.28 5.08
CA SER A 217 -7.36 -7.52 5.70
C SER A 217 -8.48 -8.56 5.77
N THR A 218 -9.33 -8.55 6.78
CA THR A 218 -10.47 -9.47 6.91
C THR A 218 -11.69 -9.08 6.09
N GLY A 219 -11.74 -7.88 5.56
CA GLY A 219 -12.88 -7.34 4.82
C GLY A 219 -14.10 -6.96 5.67
N LYS A 220 -14.14 -7.28 6.98
CA LYS A 220 -15.31 -7.08 7.85
C LYS A 220 -15.76 -5.62 7.96
N THR A 221 -14.82 -4.68 8.06
CA THR A 221 -15.14 -3.24 8.10
C THR A 221 -15.76 -2.78 6.78
N LEU A 222 -15.14 -3.17 5.67
CA LEU A 222 -15.63 -2.83 4.34
C LEU A 222 -17.00 -3.46 4.04
N ALA A 223 -17.21 -4.71 4.45
CA ALA A 223 -18.51 -5.37 4.31
C ALA A 223 -19.62 -4.61 5.07
N LYS A 224 -19.38 -4.26 6.34
CA LYS A 224 -20.34 -3.48 7.14
C LYS A 224 -20.61 -2.09 6.53
N ALA A 225 -19.59 -1.42 5.99
CA ALA A 225 -19.74 -0.16 5.28
C ALA A 225 -20.61 -0.32 4.03
N THR A 226 -20.36 -1.35 3.23
CA THR A 226 -21.14 -1.69 2.04
C THR A 226 -22.61 -1.93 2.38
N GLU A 227 -22.91 -2.74 3.39
CA GLU A 227 -24.27 -3.01 3.84
C GLU A 227 -24.96 -1.75 4.37
N ALA A 228 -24.24 -0.87 5.10
CA ALA A 228 -24.79 0.37 5.62
C ALA A 228 -25.17 1.34 4.49
N LEU A 229 -24.34 1.45 3.44
CA LEU A 229 -24.62 2.28 2.28
C LEU A 229 -25.81 1.78 1.48
N TYR A 230 -25.95 0.47 1.27
CA TYR A 230 -27.13 -0.08 0.62
C TYR A 230 -28.41 0.15 1.44
N ARG A 231 -28.34 0.00 2.76
CA ARG A 231 -29.49 0.36 3.64
C ARG A 231 -29.86 1.84 3.58
N ALA A 232 -28.88 2.71 3.29
CA ALA A 232 -29.11 4.14 3.09
C ALA A 232 -29.55 4.50 1.66
N GLY A 233 -29.70 3.50 0.76
CA GLY A 233 -30.24 3.67 -0.58
C GLY A 233 -29.22 3.85 -1.69
N ALA A 234 -27.93 3.60 -1.46
CA ALA A 234 -26.91 3.66 -2.52
C ALA A 234 -27.25 2.70 -3.69
N SER A 235 -26.99 3.13 -4.92
CA SER A 235 -27.24 2.34 -6.14
C SER A 235 -26.22 1.23 -6.29
N ASN A 236 -24.93 1.57 -6.27
CA ASN A 236 -23.83 0.61 -6.27
C ASN A 236 -22.77 1.03 -5.26
N VAL A 237 -22.11 0.05 -4.66
CA VAL A 237 -20.98 0.29 -3.74
C VAL A 237 -19.73 -0.41 -4.28
N TYR A 238 -18.70 0.37 -4.47
CA TYR A 238 -17.37 -0.04 -4.92
C TYR A 238 -16.36 0.16 -3.80
N ALA A 239 -15.22 -0.51 -3.90
CA ALA A 239 -14.08 -0.23 -3.01
C ALA A 239 -12.80 -0.11 -3.81
N VAL A 240 -11.92 0.81 -3.40
CA VAL A 240 -10.60 1.04 -4.00
C VAL A 240 -9.58 1.08 -2.88
N VAL A 241 -8.65 0.10 -2.87
CA VAL A 241 -7.76 -0.14 -1.73
C VAL A 241 -6.32 -0.31 -2.20
N SER A 242 -5.40 0.36 -1.54
CA SER A 242 -3.99 0.33 -1.91
C SER A 242 -3.31 -1.01 -1.60
N HIS A 243 -3.64 -1.64 -0.45
CA HIS A 243 -2.99 -2.88 0.00
C HIS A 243 -4.04 -3.92 0.36
N ALA A 244 -4.02 -5.06 -0.32
CA ALA A 244 -5.07 -6.06 -0.15
C ALA A 244 -4.51 -7.42 0.32
N PHE A 245 -4.73 -7.76 1.60
CA PHE A 245 -4.41 -9.07 2.17
C PHE A 245 -5.61 -10.00 2.00
N ILE A 246 -5.89 -10.40 0.75
CA ILE A 246 -7.11 -11.11 0.40
C ILE A 246 -6.95 -12.62 0.63
N SER A 247 -7.92 -13.19 1.35
CA SER A 247 -8.15 -14.62 1.47
C SER A 247 -9.49 -15.00 0.81
N ARG A 248 -9.75 -16.28 0.64
CA ARG A 248 -11.07 -16.76 0.17
C ARG A 248 -12.19 -16.30 1.10
N GLU A 249 -11.95 -16.31 2.43
CA GLU A 249 -12.91 -15.82 3.42
C GLU A 249 -13.21 -14.32 3.21
N THR A 250 -12.19 -13.52 2.93
CA THR A 250 -12.36 -12.09 2.63
C THR A 250 -13.24 -11.88 1.38
N ILE A 251 -13.00 -12.66 0.32
CA ILE A 251 -13.80 -12.62 -0.92
C ILE A 251 -15.27 -12.96 -0.63
N ASP A 252 -15.51 -14.03 0.14
CA ASP A 252 -16.86 -14.48 0.50
C ASP A 252 -17.62 -13.43 1.33
N ILE A 253 -16.95 -12.82 2.32
CA ILE A 253 -17.53 -11.75 3.16
C ILE A 253 -17.95 -10.56 2.30
N LEU A 254 -17.10 -10.09 1.42
CA LEU A 254 -17.38 -8.93 0.57
C LEU A 254 -18.46 -9.21 -0.49
N SER A 255 -18.44 -10.40 -1.08
CA SER A 255 -19.46 -10.84 -2.02
C SER A 255 -20.84 -10.90 -1.36
N LYS A 256 -20.93 -11.46 -0.13
CA LYS A 256 -22.18 -11.52 0.63
C LYS A 256 -22.71 -10.15 1.03
N ALA A 257 -21.83 -9.17 1.29
CA ALA A 257 -22.20 -7.79 1.55
C ALA A 257 -22.70 -7.04 0.31
N GLY A 258 -22.59 -7.65 -0.88
CA GLY A 258 -23.04 -7.06 -2.13
C GLY A 258 -22.06 -6.05 -2.75
N LEU A 259 -20.77 -6.08 -2.37
CA LEU A 259 -19.79 -5.19 -2.98
C LEU A 259 -19.73 -5.40 -4.50
N LYS A 260 -19.99 -4.35 -5.27
CA LYS A 260 -20.11 -4.40 -6.73
C LYS A 260 -18.77 -4.70 -7.41
N SER A 261 -17.70 -4.02 -6.97
CA SER A 261 -16.34 -4.28 -7.43
C SER A 261 -15.33 -3.85 -6.37
N LEU A 262 -14.24 -4.58 -6.28
CA LEU A 262 -13.04 -4.22 -5.50
C LEU A 262 -11.89 -3.95 -6.46
N VAL A 263 -11.32 -2.76 -6.40
CA VAL A 263 -10.13 -2.37 -7.15
C VAL A 263 -8.96 -2.27 -6.18
N ILE A 264 -7.87 -2.95 -6.49
CA ILE A 264 -6.67 -3.02 -5.64
C ILE A 264 -5.43 -2.69 -6.45
N ALA A 265 -4.43 -2.10 -5.79
CA ALA A 265 -3.15 -1.87 -6.44
C ALA A 265 -2.26 -3.12 -6.38
N ASN A 266 -1.33 -3.24 -7.35
CA ASN A 266 -0.31 -4.29 -7.36
C ASN A 266 0.84 -4.01 -6.40
N THR A 267 0.56 -3.61 -5.16
CA THR A 267 1.58 -3.35 -4.13
C THR A 267 2.07 -4.63 -3.45
N ILE A 268 1.28 -5.69 -3.52
CA ILE A 268 1.50 -6.99 -2.89
C ILE A 268 1.25 -8.08 -3.94
N GLU A 269 2.12 -9.09 -3.98
CA GLU A 269 1.88 -10.28 -4.82
C GLU A 269 0.75 -11.10 -4.22
N LEU A 270 -0.25 -11.41 -5.01
CA LEU A 270 -1.38 -12.26 -4.61
C LEU A 270 -1.18 -13.68 -5.14
N SER A 271 -1.39 -14.68 -4.27
CA SER A 271 -1.22 -16.10 -4.59
C SER A 271 -2.53 -16.86 -4.71
N ILE A 272 -3.65 -16.15 -4.91
CA ILE A 272 -4.99 -16.73 -5.08
C ILE A 272 -5.62 -16.26 -6.39
N ASP A 273 -6.48 -17.10 -6.95
CA ASP A 273 -7.32 -16.71 -8.08
C ASP A 273 -8.39 -15.73 -7.63
N LEU A 274 -8.50 -14.63 -8.36
CA LEU A 274 -9.44 -13.57 -8.06
C LEU A 274 -10.70 -13.70 -8.94
N PRO A 275 -11.89 -13.51 -8.39
CA PRO A 275 -13.12 -13.43 -9.19
C PRO A 275 -13.11 -12.16 -10.04
N SER A 276 -13.88 -12.13 -11.12
CA SER A 276 -13.89 -11.05 -12.13
C SER A 276 -14.28 -9.67 -11.60
N TRP A 277 -14.96 -9.61 -10.44
CA TRP A 277 -15.33 -8.35 -9.80
C TRP A 277 -14.18 -7.73 -8.95
N ILE A 278 -13.06 -8.45 -8.77
CA ILE A 278 -11.84 -7.92 -8.18
C ILE A 278 -10.83 -7.60 -9.28
N LYS A 279 -10.43 -6.34 -9.39
CA LYS A 279 -9.49 -5.84 -10.40
C LYS A 279 -8.19 -5.43 -9.75
N VAL A 280 -7.06 -5.90 -10.29
CA VAL A 280 -5.72 -5.44 -9.88
C VAL A 280 -5.25 -4.39 -10.87
N ILE A 281 -4.95 -3.19 -10.39
CA ILE A 281 -4.41 -2.10 -11.21
C ILE A 281 -2.92 -1.98 -10.98
N ASP A 282 -2.17 -1.96 -12.07
CA ASP A 282 -0.73 -1.68 -12.03
C ASP A 282 -0.48 -0.19 -11.79
N ILE A 283 0.11 0.11 -10.62
CA ILE A 283 0.45 1.46 -10.21
C ILE A 283 1.93 1.81 -10.47
N THR A 284 2.69 0.92 -11.09
CA THR A 284 4.11 1.16 -11.40
C THR A 284 4.34 2.48 -12.14
N PRO A 285 3.47 2.92 -13.09
CA PRO A 285 3.65 4.20 -13.77
C PRO A 285 3.68 5.42 -12.83
N ILE A 286 2.93 5.41 -11.72
CA ILE A 286 2.98 6.53 -10.77
C ILE A 286 4.26 6.49 -9.92
N ILE A 287 4.75 5.30 -9.56
CA ILE A 287 6.05 5.12 -8.89
C ILE A 287 7.18 5.66 -9.79
N CYS A 288 7.16 5.31 -11.08
CA CYS A 288 8.17 5.76 -12.04
C CYS A 288 8.18 7.28 -12.24
N ARG A 289 6.99 7.92 -12.26
CA ARG A 289 6.91 9.38 -12.29
C ARG A 289 7.57 10.00 -11.06
N ALA A 290 7.28 9.47 -9.87
CA ALA A 290 7.88 9.96 -8.63
C ALA A 290 9.41 9.79 -8.59
N LEU A 291 9.94 8.72 -9.19
CA LEU A 291 11.39 8.51 -9.30
C LEU A 291 12.08 9.46 -10.28
N LYS A 292 11.37 9.92 -11.33
CA LYS A 292 11.90 10.83 -12.35
C LYS A 292 11.81 12.30 -11.95
N SER A 293 10.90 12.67 -11.05
CA SER A 293 10.65 14.05 -10.60
C SER A 293 11.52 14.51 -9.44
N GLY A 294 12.49 13.79 -9.01
CA GLY A 294 13.48 14.09 -7.98
C GLY A 294 14.85 13.70 -8.43
#